data_3d85f351bec043920087c9055a459c8d
#
_entry.id   3d85f351bec043920087c9055a459c8d
#
_cell.length_a   1.000
_cell.length_b   1.000
_cell.length_c   1.000
_cell.angle_alpha   90.00
_cell.angle_beta   90.00
_cell.angle_gamma   90.00
#
_symmetry.space_group_name_H-M   'P 1'
#
loop_
_entity.id
_entity.type
_entity.pdbx_description
1 polymer ?
#
loop_
_entity_poly.entity_id
_entity_poly.type
_entity_poly.pdbx_seq_one_letter_code
_entity_poly.pdbx_strand_id
1 'polypeptide(L)'
;VEQDRVAGLHYKVGIFSNLSHDHLDYHKTFAEYLRCKKLWFDTLPADAYAITNIDDRNGMVMTQNTKAKIITYSCRSIADHTCRIVEQSFEGMLLRIDGQEVWSGLIGQHNAYNLLALYTTAVTLGAKPEEVLVALSALRPAPGRLENLRGPKDISVIIDYAHSPDALENVLNTLREIAPQQELICLFGCGGDRDKTKRPEMAQVAQKLADRIIVTSDNSRTEKTSDIMADIKSGMDLSGKAKSLFIEDREQAIRTA
;
A
#
# COMPACT_ATOMS: atom_id res chain seq x y z
N VAL A 1 -7.38 17.95 -7.21
CA VAL A 1 -8.00 19.02 -6.42
C VAL A 1 -7.18 20.29 -6.59
N GLU A 2 -5.97 20.36 -6.07
CA GLU A 2 -5.15 21.59 -6.16
C GLU A 2 -4.82 22.01 -7.60
N GLN A 3 -4.66 21.09 -8.51
CA GLN A 3 -4.41 21.31 -9.94
C GLN A 3 -5.70 21.37 -10.78
N ASP A 4 -6.85 21.48 -10.16
CA ASP A 4 -8.19 21.53 -10.78
C ASP A 4 -8.53 20.39 -11.78
N ARG A 5 -7.78 19.28 -11.71
CA ARG A 5 -8.01 18.11 -12.60
C ARG A 5 -9.38 17.46 -12.41
N VAL A 6 -10.06 17.77 -11.33
CA VAL A 6 -11.39 17.25 -10.97
C VAL A 6 -12.46 18.34 -10.96
N ALA A 7 -12.14 19.54 -11.45
CA ALA A 7 -13.08 20.65 -11.51
C ALA A 7 -14.29 20.30 -12.38
N GLY A 8 -15.49 20.69 -11.92
CA GLY A 8 -16.74 20.44 -12.62
C GLY A 8 -17.33 19.04 -12.43
N LEU A 9 -16.66 18.14 -11.70
CA LEU A 9 -17.22 16.82 -11.36
C LEU A 9 -18.01 16.89 -10.05
N HIS A 10 -19.16 16.22 -10.03
CA HIS A 10 -20.00 16.06 -8.84
C HIS A 10 -19.82 14.66 -8.27
N TYR A 11 -19.20 14.57 -7.10
CA TYR A 11 -18.92 13.30 -6.45
C TYR A 11 -20.02 12.93 -5.47
N LYS A 12 -20.49 11.69 -5.54
CA LYS A 12 -21.43 11.12 -4.56
C LYS A 12 -20.70 10.53 -3.36
N VAL A 13 -19.45 10.10 -3.53
CA VAL A 13 -18.65 9.49 -2.47
C VAL A 13 -17.22 9.99 -2.55
N GLY A 14 -16.68 10.39 -1.40
CA GLY A 14 -15.26 10.59 -1.17
C GLY A 14 -14.75 9.52 -0.22
N ILE A 15 -13.63 8.84 -0.57
CA ILE A 15 -13.05 7.78 0.25
C ILE A 15 -11.65 8.20 0.67
N PHE A 16 -11.39 8.17 1.98
CA PHE A 16 -10.06 8.32 2.56
C PHE A 16 -9.56 6.97 3.08
N SER A 17 -8.48 6.47 2.50
CA SER A 17 -7.84 5.21 2.92
C SER A 17 -6.72 5.44 3.92
N ASN A 18 -5.70 6.19 3.53
CA ASN A 18 -4.55 6.54 4.37
C ASN A 18 -3.80 7.74 3.78
N LEU A 19 -2.88 8.29 4.56
CA LEU A 19 -1.95 9.32 4.13
C LEU A 19 -0.56 9.04 4.70
N SER A 20 0.36 8.59 3.85
CA SER A 20 1.76 8.36 4.18
C SER A 20 2.68 9.37 3.50
N HIS A 21 3.97 9.28 3.79
CA HIS A 21 5.00 10.15 3.23
C HIS A 21 5.19 9.87 1.74
N ASP A 22 4.59 10.71 0.88
CA ASP A 22 4.80 10.71 -0.56
C ASP A 22 4.56 12.13 -1.12
N HIS A 23 5.02 12.39 -2.36
CA HIS A 23 4.81 13.66 -3.07
C HIS A 23 5.30 14.93 -2.34
N LEU A 24 6.28 14.83 -1.43
CA LEU A 24 6.84 16.00 -0.76
C LEU A 24 7.79 16.83 -1.66
N ASP A 25 8.21 16.27 -2.78
CA ASP A 25 8.84 16.99 -3.88
C ASP A 25 7.93 18.11 -4.41
N TYR A 26 6.61 17.86 -4.48
CA TYR A 26 5.60 18.82 -4.90
C TYR A 26 5.07 19.68 -3.73
N HIS A 27 4.61 19.04 -2.65
CA HIS A 27 3.92 19.71 -1.55
C HIS A 27 4.84 20.32 -0.49
N LYS A 28 6.17 20.05 -0.57
CA LYS A 28 7.22 20.54 0.35
C LYS A 28 7.06 20.14 1.81
N THR A 29 5.84 20.07 2.35
CA THR A 29 5.54 19.65 3.72
C THR A 29 4.37 18.69 3.78
N PHE A 30 4.38 17.80 4.78
CA PHE A 30 3.27 16.90 5.04
C PHE A 30 1.96 17.65 5.37
N ALA A 31 2.06 18.77 6.09
CA ALA A 31 0.91 19.60 6.42
C ALA A 31 0.21 20.15 5.17
N GLU A 32 0.97 20.60 4.17
CA GLU A 32 0.42 21.08 2.91
C GLU A 32 -0.19 19.94 2.09
N TYR A 33 0.45 18.77 2.06
CA TYR A 33 -0.11 17.57 1.43
C TYR A 33 -1.44 17.16 2.06
N LEU A 34 -1.51 17.12 3.39
CA LEU A 34 -2.73 16.86 4.16
C LEU A 34 -3.82 17.89 3.82
N ARG A 35 -3.48 19.20 3.84
CA ARG A 35 -4.40 20.29 3.51
C ARG A 35 -4.99 20.12 2.11
N CYS A 36 -4.17 19.84 1.12
CA CYS A 36 -4.62 19.65 -0.26
C CYS A 36 -5.57 18.47 -0.43
N LYS A 37 -5.28 17.35 0.25
CA LYS A 37 -6.19 16.17 0.24
C LYS A 37 -7.51 16.49 0.96
N LYS A 38 -7.45 17.21 2.09
CA LYS A 38 -8.62 17.58 2.88
C LYS A 38 -9.57 18.51 2.14
N LEU A 39 -9.06 19.44 1.33
CA LEU A 39 -9.89 20.35 0.52
C LEU A 39 -10.98 19.63 -0.28
N TRP A 40 -10.69 18.44 -0.78
CA TRP A 40 -11.68 17.67 -1.53
C TRP A 40 -12.84 17.22 -0.65
N PHE A 41 -12.54 16.75 0.58
CA PHE A 41 -13.58 16.36 1.54
C PHE A 41 -14.40 17.58 2.01
N ASP A 42 -13.77 18.73 2.20
CA ASP A 42 -14.41 19.98 2.61
C ASP A 42 -15.37 20.51 1.53
N THR A 43 -15.12 20.16 0.24
CA THR A 43 -15.96 20.58 -0.90
C THR A 43 -17.06 19.60 -1.27
N LEU A 44 -17.15 18.42 -0.62
CA LEU A 44 -18.19 17.46 -0.89
C LEU A 44 -19.59 18.06 -0.54
N PRO A 45 -20.60 17.88 -1.40
CA PRO A 45 -21.94 18.38 -1.12
C PRO A 45 -22.63 17.61 0.01
N ALA A 46 -23.63 18.21 0.62
CA ALA A 46 -24.34 17.64 1.77
C ALA A 46 -25.10 16.32 1.46
N ASP A 47 -25.40 16.07 0.19
CA ASP A 47 -26.03 14.83 -0.28
C ASP A 47 -25.02 13.74 -0.67
N ALA A 48 -23.72 14.01 -0.53
CA ALA A 48 -22.63 13.04 -0.72
C ALA A 48 -22.29 12.29 0.58
N TYR A 49 -21.38 11.32 0.45
CA TYR A 49 -20.81 10.57 1.56
C TYR A 49 -19.30 10.78 1.63
N ALA A 50 -18.79 10.94 2.84
CA ALA A 50 -17.37 10.99 3.16
C ALA A 50 -17.01 9.71 3.94
N ILE A 51 -16.45 8.73 3.24
CA ILE A 51 -16.06 7.44 3.83
C ILE A 51 -14.62 7.57 4.31
N THR A 52 -14.36 7.29 5.59
CA THR A 52 -13.03 7.51 6.18
C THR A 52 -12.54 6.33 7.00
N ASN A 53 -11.25 6.00 6.80
CA ASN A 53 -10.51 5.06 7.63
C ASN A 53 -10.12 5.74 8.95
N ILE A 54 -10.71 5.33 10.06
CA ILE A 54 -10.41 5.89 11.38
C ILE A 54 -9.18 5.27 12.06
N ASP A 55 -8.59 4.24 11.47
CA ASP A 55 -7.32 3.69 11.95
C ASP A 55 -6.11 4.52 11.45
N ASP A 56 -6.28 5.33 10.41
CA ASP A 56 -5.30 6.36 10.04
C ASP A 56 -5.49 7.59 10.93
N ARG A 57 -4.40 8.10 11.50
CA ARG A 57 -4.40 9.28 12.39
C ARG A 57 -5.04 10.53 11.76
N ASN A 58 -5.04 10.61 10.44
CA ASN A 58 -5.62 11.74 9.70
C ASN A 58 -7.08 11.48 9.29
N GLY A 59 -7.62 10.29 9.51
CA GLY A 59 -8.95 9.89 9.04
C GLY A 59 -10.04 10.85 9.50
N MET A 60 -10.10 11.12 10.80
CA MET A 60 -11.08 12.06 11.37
C MET A 60 -10.78 13.52 10.98
N VAL A 61 -9.51 13.87 10.79
CA VAL A 61 -9.11 15.21 10.34
C VAL A 61 -9.62 15.49 8.93
N MET A 62 -9.59 14.49 8.03
CA MET A 62 -10.08 14.62 6.67
C MET A 62 -11.55 15.03 6.60
N THR A 63 -12.37 14.53 7.51
CA THR A 63 -13.82 14.74 7.49
C THR A 63 -14.30 15.87 8.41
N GLN A 64 -13.38 16.54 9.11
CA GLN A 64 -13.71 17.51 10.17
C GLN A 64 -14.63 18.67 9.72
N ASN A 65 -14.48 19.16 8.48
CA ASN A 65 -15.23 20.31 7.96
C ASN A 65 -16.19 19.93 6.80
N THR A 66 -16.32 18.64 6.49
CA THR A 66 -17.18 18.21 5.38
C THR A 66 -18.64 18.45 5.70
N LYS A 67 -19.43 18.75 4.68
CA LYS A 67 -20.90 18.80 4.74
C LYS A 67 -21.53 17.45 4.41
N ALA A 68 -20.75 16.53 3.85
CA ALA A 68 -21.19 15.21 3.46
C ALA A 68 -21.50 14.33 4.68
N LYS A 69 -22.30 13.30 4.49
CA LYS A 69 -22.56 12.29 5.52
C LYS A 69 -21.32 11.47 5.76
N ILE A 70 -20.82 11.44 7.00
CA ILE A 70 -19.61 10.71 7.35
C ILE A 70 -19.98 9.25 7.60
N ILE A 71 -19.22 8.33 6.99
CA ILE A 71 -19.26 6.89 7.22
C ILE A 71 -17.83 6.46 7.58
N THR A 72 -17.68 5.80 8.69
CA THR A 72 -16.40 5.34 9.22
C THR A 72 -16.15 3.86 8.89
N TYR A 73 -14.89 3.50 8.65
CA TYR A 73 -14.51 2.10 8.57
C TYR A 73 -13.17 1.84 9.28
N SER A 74 -13.00 0.61 9.77
CA SER A 74 -11.83 0.23 10.57
C SER A 74 -11.57 -1.27 10.53
N CYS A 75 -10.29 -1.66 10.55
CA CYS A 75 -9.86 -3.03 10.81
C CYS A 75 -9.42 -3.26 12.26
N ARG A 76 -9.36 -2.21 13.10
CA ARG A 76 -8.82 -2.26 14.47
C ARG A 76 -9.78 -1.77 15.53
N SER A 77 -10.62 -0.79 15.18
CA SER A 77 -11.47 -0.06 16.10
C SER A 77 -12.96 -0.29 15.80
N ILE A 78 -13.84 0.19 16.67
CA ILE A 78 -15.29 0.24 16.42
C ILE A 78 -15.55 1.34 15.40
N ALA A 79 -16.30 1.02 14.34
CA ALA A 79 -16.67 1.92 13.25
C ALA A 79 -18.04 1.51 12.70
N ASP A 80 -18.58 2.29 11.75
CA ASP A 80 -19.84 1.93 11.07
C ASP A 80 -19.69 0.61 10.30
N HIS A 81 -18.51 0.39 9.68
CA HIS A 81 -18.16 -0.87 9.04
C HIS A 81 -16.80 -1.38 9.54
N THR A 82 -16.71 -2.68 9.78
CA THR A 82 -15.49 -3.28 10.35
C THR A 82 -15.04 -4.51 9.56
N CYS A 83 -13.73 -4.75 9.57
CA CYS A 83 -13.13 -5.94 8.99
C CYS A 83 -12.04 -6.49 9.92
N ARG A 84 -11.89 -7.83 9.94
CA ARG A 84 -10.76 -8.50 10.57
C ARG A 84 -10.26 -9.61 9.66
N ILE A 85 -8.94 -9.75 9.56
CA ILE A 85 -8.32 -10.92 8.95
C ILE A 85 -8.45 -12.05 9.99
N VAL A 86 -9.11 -13.14 9.60
CA VAL A 86 -9.27 -14.36 10.42
C VAL A 86 -8.05 -15.25 10.21
N GLU A 87 -7.69 -15.46 8.94
CA GLU A 87 -6.49 -16.19 8.51
C GLU A 87 -6.00 -15.65 7.16
N GLN A 88 -4.71 -15.85 6.87
CA GLN A 88 -4.15 -15.54 5.55
C GLN A 88 -3.05 -16.52 5.16
N SER A 89 -2.93 -16.71 3.85
CA SER A 89 -1.90 -17.53 3.22
C SER A 89 -1.49 -16.89 1.88
N PHE A 90 -0.56 -17.50 1.14
CA PHE A 90 -0.23 -17.01 -0.21
C PHE A 90 -1.36 -17.17 -1.23
N GLU A 91 -2.39 -17.96 -0.93
CA GLU A 91 -3.56 -18.16 -1.78
C GLU A 91 -4.64 -17.09 -1.58
N GLY A 92 -4.61 -16.40 -0.45
CA GLY A 92 -5.61 -15.40 -0.09
C GLY A 92 -5.80 -15.25 1.41
N MET A 93 -6.88 -14.59 1.79
CA MET A 93 -7.24 -14.38 3.19
C MET A 93 -8.73 -14.58 3.44
N LEU A 94 -9.05 -15.15 4.59
CA LEU A 94 -10.39 -15.19 5.15
C LEU A 94 -10.60 -13.91 5.97
N LEU A 95 -11.58 -13.12 5.57
CA LEU A 95 -11.98 -11.89 6.24
C LEU A 95 -13.30 -12.06 6.96
N ARG A 96 -13.49 -11.34 8.06
CA ARG A 96 -14.79 -11.14 8.69
C ARG A 96 -15.16 -9.68 8.56
N ILE A 97 -16.10 -9.38 7.64
CA ILE A 97 -16.63 -8.04 7.36
C ILE A 97 -18.02 -7.93 7.97
N ASP A 98 -18.23 -6.99 8.89
CA ASP A 98 -19.49 -6.79 9.64
C ASP A 98 -20.08 -8.09 10.19
N GLY A 99 -19.23 -8.97 10.71
CA GLY A 99 -19.60 -10.26 11.27
C GLY A 99 -19.76 -11.41 10.26
N GLN A 100 -19.74 -11.15 8.97
CA GLN A 100 -19.86 -12.17 7.90
C GLN A 100 -18.49 -12.57 7.37
N GLU A 101 -18.27 -13.86 7.17
CA GLU A 101 -17.00 -14.38 6.63
C GLU A 101 -17.01 -14.40 5.11
N VAL A 102 -15.91 -13.95 4.52
CA VAL A 102 -15.69 -13.93 3.07
C VAL A 102 -14.24 -14.27 2.76
N TRP A 103 -14.02 -15.19 1.85
CA TRP A 103 -12.69 -15.49 1.30
C TRP A 103 -12.37 -14.53 0.16
N SER A 104 -11.13 -14.02 0.13
CA SER A 104 -10.60 -13.19 -0.97
C SER A 104 -9.25 -13.71 -1.41
N GLY A 105 -9.00 -13.74 -2.72
CA GLY A 105 -7.69 -14.05 -3.29
C GLY A 105 -6.64 -12.94 -3.16
N LEU A 106 -6.99 -11.83 -2.50
CA LEU A 106 -6.04 -10.77 -2.14
C LEU A 106 -5.40 -11.09 -0.80
N ILE A 107 -4.16 -10.62 -0.58
CA ILE A 107 -3.42 -10.83 0.67
C ILE A 107 -2.95 -9.49 1.26
N GLY A 108 -2.70 -9.49 2.56
CA GLY A 108 -2.12 -8.36 3.29
C GLY A 108 -3.11 -7.40 3.88
N GLN A 109 -2.72 -6.82 5.02
CA GLN A 109 -3.55 -5.89 5.81
C GLN A 109 -4.07 -4.71 4.98
N HIS A 110 -3.25 -4.16 4.07
CA HIS A 110 -3.67 -3.04 3.24
C HIS A 110 -4.80 -3.42 2.26
N ASN A 111 -4.84 -4.67 1.78
CA ASN A 111 -5.94 -5.16 0.96
C ASN A 111 -7.20 -5.42 1.79
N ALA A 112 -7.08 -5.81 3.06
CA ALA A 112 -8.24 -5.87 3.95
C ALA A 112 -8.90 -4.48 4.10
N TYR A 113 -8.11 -3.40 4.27
CA TYR A 113 -8.63 -2.02 4.24
C TYR A 113 -9.26 -1.65 2.89
N ASN A 114 -8.61 -2.02 1.78
CA ASN A 114 -9.15 -1.73 0.44
C ASN A 114 -10.49 -2.44 0.21
N LEU A 115 -10.59 -3.72 0.58
CA LEU A 115 -11.82 -4.51 0.45
C LEU A 115 -12.93 -3.94 1.34
N LEU A 116 -12.59 -3.54 2.57
CA LEU A 116 -13.55 -2.91 3.47
C LEU A 116 -14.02 -1.56 2.94
N ALA A 117 -13.14 -0.74 2.37
CA ALA A 117 -13.52 0.52 1.73
C ALA A 117 -14.45 0.32 0.53
N LEU A 118 -14.20 -0.72 -0.29
CA LEU A 118 -15.09 -1.11 -1.39
C LEU A 118 -16.46 -1.56 -0.88
N TYR A 119 -16.47 -2.46 0.12
CA TYR A 119 -17.70 -2.92 0.78
C TYR A 119 -18.51 -1.76 1.33
N THR A 120 -17.88 -0.92 2.17
CA THR A 120 -18.49 0.27 2.76
C THR A 120 -19.11 1.17 1.70
N THR A 121 -18.37 1.40 0.60
CA THR A 121 -18.84 2.25 -0.50
C THR A 121 -20.07 1.65 -1.18
N ALA A 122 -20.01 0.38 -1.54
CA ALA A 122 -21.11 -0.29 -2.25
C ALA A 122 -22.39 -0.35 -1.40
N VAL A 123 -22.27 -0.71 -0.13
CA VAL A 123 -23.41 -0.76 0.81
C VAL A 123 -23.98 0.64 1.04
N THR A 124 -23.12 1.66 1.21
CA THR A 124 -23.55 3.06 1.36
C THR A 124 -24.34 3.55 0.13
N LEU A 125 -24.01 3.06 -1.06
CA LEU A 125 -24.72 3.36 -2.31
C LEU A 125 -25.96 2.49 -2.55
N GLY A 126 -26.31 1.60 -1.61
CA GLY A 126 -27.55 0.81 -1.61
C GLY A 126 -27.41 -0.62 -2.15
N ALA A 127 -26.20 -1.10 -2.38
CA ALA A 127 -26.00 -2.50 -2.72
C ALA A 127 -26.27 -3.40 -1.49
N LYS A 128 -26.78 -4.62 -1.72
CA LYS A 128 -26.99 -5.58 -0.65
C LYS A 128 -25.67 -6.16 -0.16
N PRO A 129 -25.44 -6.21 1.17
CA PRO A 129 -24.20 -6.71 1.76
C PRO A 129 -23.75 -8.06 1.19
N GLU A 130 -24.65 -9.02 1.06
CA GLU A 130 -24.36 -10.37 0.60
C GLU A 130 -23.87 -10.37 -0.87
N GLU A 131 -24.48 -9.56 -1.73
CA GLU A 131 -24.09 -9.43 -3.13
C GLU A 131 -22.70 -8.80 -3.25
N VAL A 132 -22.38 -7.82 -2.38
CA VAL A 132 -21.06 -7.19 -2.32
C VAL A 132 -20.00 -8.19 -1.87
N LEU A 133 -20.26 -8.99 -0.82
CA LEU A 133 -19.33 -10.00 -0.33
C LEU A 133 -19.01 -11.06 -1.43
N VAL A 134 -20.02 -11.50 -2.18
CA VAL A 134 -19.82 -12.40 -3.32
C VAL A 134 -18.93 -11.73 -4.38
N ALA A 135 -19.17 -10.47 -4.70
CA ALA A 135 -18.33 -9.73 -5.66
C ALA A 135 -16.89 -9.59 -5.17
N LEU A 136 -16.67 -9.30 -3.87
CA LEU A 136 -15.34 -9.19 -3.27
C LEU A 136 -14.57 -10.52 -3.33
N SER A 137 -15.25 -11.66 -3.15
CA SER A 137 -14.62 -13.00 -3.22
C SER A 137 -14.11 -13.35 -4.63
N ALA A 138 -14.68 -12.75 -5.66
CA ALA A 138 -14.28 -12.96 -7.04
C ALA A 138 -13.08 -12.10 -7.47
N LEU A 139 -12.66 -11.12 -6.66
CA LEU A 139 -11.55 -10.23 -7.00
C LEU A 139 -10.22 -11.00 -7.06
N ARG A 140 -9.36 -10.54 -7.96
CA ARG A 140 -8.01 -11.06 -8.12
C ARG A 140 -7.01 -9.90 -7.99
N PRO A 141 -5.77 -10.16 -7.56
CA PRO A 141 -4.74 -9.14 -7.53
C PRO A 141 -4.55 -8.52 -8.92
N ALA A 142 -4.39 -7.21 -8.98
CA ALA A 142 -3.91 -6.57 -10.18
C ALA A 142 -2.44 -7.00 -10.44
N PRO A 143 -2.00 -7.11 -11.70
CA PRO A 143 -0.61 -7.41 -12.01
C PRO A 143 0.35 -6.49 -11.26
N GLY A 144 1.39 -7.05 -10.63
CA GLY A 144 2.35 -6.30 -9.84
C GLY A 144 1.81 -5.72 -8.52
N ARG A 145 0.75 -6.29 -7.95
CA ARG A 145 0.21 -5.94 -6.63
C ARG A 145 0.09 -7.17 -5.75
N LEU A 146 1.13 -7.47 -4.99
CA LEU A 146 1.29 -8.74 -4.27
C LEU A 146 0.95 -9.96 -5.15
N GLU A 147 1.33 -9.88 -6.40
CA GLU A 147 1.12 -10.94 -7.37
C GLU A 147 2.03 -12.12 -7.03
N ASN A 148 1.42 -13.28 -6.70
CA ASN A 148 2.14 -14.48 -6.32
C ASN A 148 2.35 -15.40 -7.53
N LEU A 149 3.60 -15.63 -7.88
CA LEU A 149 4.03 -16.61 -8.87
C LEU A 149 4.68 -17.79 -8.13
N ARG A 150 4.11 -18.99 -8.28
CA ARG A 150 4.70 -20.20 -7.72
C ARG A 150 5.80 -20.72 -8.63
N GLY A 151 7.00 -20.82 -8.08
CA GLY A 151 8.15 -21.45 -8.69
C GLY A 151 8.24 -22.96 -8.33
N PRO A 152 9.24 -23.66 -8.87
CA PRO A 152 9.56 -25.02 -8.46
C PRO A 152 10.10 -25.03 -7.01
N LYS A 153 10.00 -26.19 -6.34
CA LYS A 153 10.54 -26.42 -4.98
C LYS A 153 9.95 -25.50 -3.90
N ASP A 154 8.65 -25.20 -3.97
CA ASP A 154 7.93 -24.34 -3.03
C ASP A 154 8.46 -22.90 -2.93
N ILE A 155 9.17 -22.43 -3.95
CA ILE A 155 9.57 -21.03 -4.05
C ILE A 155 8.34 -20.20 -4.44
N SER A 156 8.04 -19.17 -3.65
CA SER A 156 7.07 -18.13 -3.99
C SER A 156 7.78 -16.85 -4.43
N VAL A 157 7.46 -16.35 -5.61
CA VAL A 157 7.95 -15.07 -6.12
C VAL A 157 6.80 -14.08 -6.04
N ILE A 158 6.98 -13.03 -5.25
CA ILE A 158 5.96 -11.98 -5.09
C ILE A 158 6.41 -10.75 -5.86
N ILE A 159 5.54 -10.31 -6.79
CA ILE A 159 5.76 -9.09 -7.57
C ILE A 159 4.88 -7.99 -7.01
N ASP A 160 5.50 -6.88 -6.62
CA ASP A 160 4.79 -5.71 -6.10
C ASP A 160 5.34 -4.39 -6.65
N TYR A 161 4.48 -3.40 -6.74
CA TYR A 161 4.80 -2.04 -7.20
C TYR A 161 5.31 -1.13 -6.07
N ALA A 162 5.64 -1.66 -4.91
CA ALA A 162 6.14 -0.88 -3.78
C ALA A 162 7.36 -0.04 -4.18
N HIS A 163 7.26 1.28 -4.03
CA HIS A 163 8.28 2.25 -4.43
C HIS A 163 8.48 3.37 -3.40
N SER A 164 7.99 3.16 -2.19
CA SER A 164 8.18 4.01 -1.02
C SER A 164 8.54 3.15 0.20
N PRO A 165 9.15 3.73 1.24
CA PRO A 165 9.49 3.01 2.47
C PRO A 165 8.29 2.30 3.09
N ASP A 166 7.17 3.01 3.28
CA ASP A 166 5.95 2.46 3.87
C ASP A 166 5.36 1.31 3.03
N ALA A 167 5.36 1.45 1.69
CA ALA A 167 4.84 0.39 0.83
C ALA A 167 5.73 -0.86 0.90
N LEU A 168 7.05 -0.69 0.89
CA LEU A 168 7.99 -1.80 1.03
C LEU A 168 7.85 -2.48 2.40
N GLU A 169 7.72 -1.70 3.48
CA GLU A 169 7.51 -2.21 4.82
C GLU A 169 6.22 -3.04 4.91
N ASN A 170 5.13 -2.55 4.35
CA ASN A 170 3.85 -3.26 4.31
C ASN A 170 3.95 -4.60 3.57
N VAL A 171 4.61 -4.62 2.41
CA VAL A 171 4.82 -5.86 1.64
C VAL A 171 5.66 -6.86 2.44
N LEU A 172 6.82 -6.45 2.93
CA LEU A 172 7.72 -7.36 3.65
C LEU A 172 7.11 -7.88 4.95
N ASN A 173 6.38 -7.04 5.70
CA ASN A 173 5.65 -7.48 6.89
C ASN A 173 4.56 -8.50 6.54
N THR A 174 3.78 -8.26 5.48
CA THR A 174 2.76 -9.19 5.01
C THR A 174 3.37 -10.55 4.68
N LEU A 175 4.50 -10.59 3.96
CA LEU A 175 5.17 -11.84 3.61
C LEU A 175 5.74 -12.54 4.85
N ARG A 176 6.28 -11.79 5.79
CA ARG A 176 6.79 -12.32 7.06
C ARG A 176 5.68 -12.90 7.94
N GLU A 177 4.50 -12.29 7.96
CA GLU A 177 3.33 -12.81 8.68
C GLU A 177 2.81 -14.12 8.07
N ILE A 178 2.78 -14.21 6.72
CA ILE A 178 2.33 -15.42 6.01
C ILE A 178 3.33 -16.56 6.15
N ALA A 179 4.64 -16.27 6.09
CA ALA A 179 5.70 -17.28 6.08
C ALA A 179 6.83 -16.91 7.07
N PRO A 180 6.58 -16.95 8.38
CA PRO A 180 7.51 -16.41 9.39
C PRO A 180 8.84 -17.14 9.47
N GLN A 181 8.89 -18.41 9.04
CA GLN A 181 10.09 -19.28 9.11
C GLN A 181 10.82 -19.42 7.78
N GLN A 182 10.29 -18.84 6.69
CA GLN A 182 10.93 -18.92 5.38
C GLN A 182 11.94 -17.81 5.16
N GLU A 183 12.98 -18.10 4.38
CA GLU A 183 13.95 -17.09 3.94
C GLU A 183 13.25 -16.07 3.04
N LEU A 184 13.37 -14.79 3.39
CA LEU A 184 12.80 -13.68 2.65
C LEU A 184 13.88 -12.90 1.92
N ILE A 185 13.91 -13.02 0.60
CA ILE A 185 14.83 -12.29 -0.28
C ILE A 185 14.11 -11.06 -0.82
N CYS A 186 14.62 -9.86 -0.54
CA CYS A 186 14.09 -8.60 -1.07
C CYS A 186 14.94 -8.11 -2.23
N LEU A 187 14.40 -8.15 -3.45
CA LEU A 187 15.03 -7.58 -4.64
C LEU A 187 14.32 -6.27 -5.00
N PHE A 188 15.05 -5.14 -4.96
CA PHE A 188 14.46 -3.85 -5.30
C PHE A 188 15.46 -2.87 -5.91
N GLY A 189 14.94 -1.84 -6.53
CA GLY A 189 15.65 -0.66 -6.99
C GLY A 189 14.83 0.60 -6.79
N CYS A 190 15.41 1.75 -7.08
CA CYS A 190 14.71 3.03 -7.01
C CYS A 190 14.78 3.76 -8.35
N GLY A 191 13.69 4.48 -8.68
CA GLY A 191 13.67 5.32 -9.87
C GLY A 191 14.53 6.57 -9.74
N GLY A 192 15.12 7.02 -10.86
CA GLY A 192 15.78 8.32 -10.98
C GLY A 192 14.78 9.46 -11.14
N ASP A 193 15.26 10.70 -10.98
CA ASP A 193 14.49 11.95 -11.07
C ASP A 193 13.23 11.94 -10.16
N ARG A 194 13.41 11.38 -8.95
CA ARG A 194 12.41 11.27 -7.90
C ARG A 194 13.02 11.68 -6.56
N ASP A 195 12.19 11.67 -5.53
CA ASP A 195 12.62 11.94 -4.16
C ASP A 195 13.76 11.00 -3.74
N LYS A 196 14.95 11.56 -3.57
CA LYS A 196 16.16 10.80 -3.20
C LYS A 196 16.16 10.38 -1.74
N THR A 197 15.43 11.11 -0.88
CA THR A 197 15.42 10.86 0.57
C THR A 197 14.86 9.48 0.91
N LYS A 198 13.94 8.97 0.11
CA LYS A 198 13.36 7.64 0.29
C LYS A 198 14.30 6.48 -0.01
N ARG A 199 15.40 6.70 -0.78
CA ARG A 199 16.35 5.64 -1.17
C ARG A 199 17.01 4.99 0.05
N PRO A 200 17.66 5.74 0.96
CA PRO A 200 18.23 5.18 2.18
C PRO A 200 17.16 4.63 3.13
N GLU A 201 15.97 5.23 3.19
CA GLU A 201 14.87 4.74 4.05
C GLU A 201 14.37 3.37 3.58
N MET A 202 14.20 3.15 2.27
CA MET A 202 13.85 1.83 1.72
C MET A 202 14.92 0.77 2.04
N ALA A 203 16.20 1.16 2.00
CA ALA A 203 17.29 0.27 2.39
C ALA A 203 17.22 -0.12 3.88
N GLN A 204 16.87 0.82 4.76
CA GLN A 204 16.66 0.55 6.19
C GLN A 204 15.50 -0.41 6.43
N VAL A 205 14.40 -0.26 5.70
CA VAL A 205 13.25 -1.17 5.76
C VAL A 205 13.67 -2.57 5.30
N ALA A 206 14.31 -2.68 4.14
CA ALA A 206 14.77 -3.97 3.62
C ALA A 206 15.76 -4.65 4.58
N GLN A 207 16.71 -3.91 5.13
CA GLN A 207 17.67 -4.40 6.12
C GLN A 207 17.00 -4.95 7.38
N LYS A 208 15.93 -4.32 7.85
CA LYS A 208 15.21 -4.73 9.06
C LYS A 208 14.39 -6.01 8.84
N LEU A 209 13.78 -6.18 7.68
CA LEU A 209 12.72 -7.17 7.47
C LEU A 209 13.11 -8.36 6.58
N ALA A 210 14.05 -8.19 5.65
CA ALA A 210 14.51 -9.26 4.77
C ALA A 210 15.75 -9.98 5.32
N ASP A 211 15.88 -11.27 5.00
CA ASP A 211 17.07 -12.06 5.34
C ASP A 211 18.21 -11.81 4.37
N ARG A 212 17.89 -11.63 3.09
CA ARG A 212 18.85 -11.25 2.03
C ARG A 212 18.30 -10.11 1.19
N ILE A 213 19.18 -9.28 0.66
CA ILE A 213 18.82 -8.10 -0.13
C ILE A 213 19.59 -8.11 -1.44
N ILE A 214 18.88 -7.82 -2.53
CA ILE A 214 19.52 -7.59 -3.82
C ILE A 214 19.08 -6.21 -4.30
N VAL A 215 20.03 -5.29 -4.37
CA VAL A 215 19.82 -3.95 -4.91
C VAL A 215 20.17 -3.96 -6.40
N THR A 216 19.26 -3.48 -7.24
CA THR A 216 19.43 -3.51 -8.69
C THR A 216 18.90 -2.23 -9.36
N SER A 217 19.05 -2.13 -10.67
CA SER A 217 18.46 -1.03 -11.44
C SER A 217 16.93 -1.07 -11.43
N ASP A 218 16.35 0.11 -11.53
CA ASP A 218 14.98 0.37 -11.92
C ASP A 218 15.02 1.41 -13.05
N ASN A 219 13.98 2.15 -13.29
CA ASN A 219 13.97 3.23 -14.28
C ASN A 219 14.84 4.42 -13.79
N SER A 220 16.10 4.45 -14.19
CA SER A 220 17.07 5.46 -13.75
C SER A 220 16.88 6.83 -14.40
N ARG A 221 16.09 6.93 -15.48
CA ARG A 221 15.85 8.17 -16.24
C ARG A 221 17.14 8.89 -16.61
N THR A 222 17.36 10.12 -16.11
CA THR A 222 18.58 10.91 -16.40
C THR A 222 19.71 10.65 -15.39
N GLU A 223 19.44 9.97 -14.27
CA GLU A 223 20.47 9.67 -13.26
C GLU A 223 21.25 8.40 -13.62
N LYS A 224 22.51 8.32 -13.18
CA LYS A 224 23.29 7.09 -13.29
C LYS A 224 22.79 6.05 -12.29
N THR A 225 22.59 4.83 -12.73
CA THR A 225 22.17 3.72 -11.86
C THR A 225 23.11 3.52 -10.68
N SER A 226 24.43 3.65 -10.90
CA SER A 226 25.44 3.57 -9.85
C SER A 226 25.23 4.55 -8.71
N ASP A 227 24.82 5.80 -9.03
CA ASP A 227 24.59 6.84 -8.03
C ASP A 227 23.32 6.54 -7.21
N ILE A 228 22.26 6.07 -7.88
CA ILE A 228 21.03 5.62 -7.22
C ILE A 228 21.33 4.45 -6.26
N MET A 229 22.13 3.48 -6.70
CA MET A 229 22.51 2.34 -5.85
C MET A 229 23.41 2.78 -4.69
N ALA A 230 24.26 3.79 -4.88
CA ALA A 230 25.06 4.38 -3.80
C ALA A 230 24.19 5.07 -2.74
N ASP A 231 23.15 5.80 -3.17
CA ASP A 231 22.17 6.41 -2.25
C ASP A 231 21.43 5.33 -1.44
N ILE A 232 20.98 4.25 -2.07
CA ILE A 232 20.37 3.11 -1.38
C ILE A 232 21.35 2.52 -0.36
N LYS A 233 22.60 2.26 -0.76
CA LYS A 233 23.65 1.69 0.09
C LYS A 233 23.96 2.56 1.31
N SER A 234 23.82 3.88 1.20
CA SER A 234 24.05 4.82 2.30
C SER A 234 23.12 4.62 3.48
N GLY A 235 21.92 4.07 3.26
CA GLY A 235 20.94 3.74 4.32
C GLY A 235 21.23 2.45 5.08
N MET A 236 22.24 1.67 4.68
CA MET A 236 22.58 0.38 5.30
C MET A 236 23.75 0.50 6.26
N ASP A 237 23.63 -0.14 7.40
CA ASP A 237 24.75 -0.38 8.32
C ASP A 237 25.66 -1.55 7.84
N LEU A 238 26.63 -1.95 8.67
CA LEU A 238 27.54 -3.06 8.34
C LEU A 238 26.80 -4.40 8.20
N SER A 239 25.80 -4.65 9.04
CA SER A 239 24.98 -5.86 9.01
C SER A 239 24.14 -5.91 7.74
N GLY A 240 23.49 -4.81 7.39
CA GLY A 240 22.71 -4.69 6.15
C GLY A 240 23.57 -4.93 4.91
N LYS A 241 24.75 -4.32 4.85
CA LYS A 241 25.71 -4.50 3.74
C LYS A 241 26.19 -5.93 3.61
N ALA A 242 26.40 -6.64 4.73
CA ALA A 242 26.87 -8.02 4.73
C ALA A 242 25.87 -9.01 4.11
N LYS A 243 24.58 -8.74 4.18
CA LYS A 243 23.51 -9.56 3.59
C LYS A 243 22.97 -9.02 2.27
N SER A 244 23.66 -8.02 1.66
CA SER A 244 23.23 -7.35 0.44
C SER A 244 24.17 -7.62 -0.73
N LEU A 245 23.57 -7.86 -1.90
CA LEU A 245 24.24 -7.86 -3.19
C LEU A 245 23.83 -6.63 -3.97
N PHE A 246 24.77 -6.07 -4.75
CA PHE A 246 24.55 -4.90 -5.60
C PHE A 246 24.83 -5.31 -7.04
N ILE A 247 23.79 -5.51 -7.82
CA ILE A 247 23.86 -6.03 -9.19
C ILE A 247 23.09 -5.07 -10.10
N GLU A 248 23.80 -4.32 -10.94
CA GLU A 248 23.17 -3.29 -11.78
C GLU A 248 22.22 -3.91 -12.82
N ASP A 249 22.66 -5.00 -13.48
CA ASP A 249 21.82 -5.72 -14.42
C ASP A 249 20.68 -6.43 -13.71
N ARG A 250 19.43 -5.97 -14.00
CA ARG A 250 18.24 -6.48 -13.33
C ARG A 250 17.93 -7.94 -13.66
N GLU A 251 18.22 -8.39 -14.89
CA GLU A 251 18.01 -9.78 -15.25
C GLU A 251 18.97 -10.69 -14.46
N GLN A 252 20.25 -10.29 -14.39
CA GLN A 252 21.23 -11.00 -13.59
C GLN A 252 20.87 -10.99 -12.10
N ALA A 253 20.35 -9.86 -11.58
CA ALA A 253 19.89 -9.75 -10.20
C ALA A 253 18.75 -10.75 -9.90
N ILE A 254 17.77 -10.85 -10.79
CA ILE A 254 16.63 -11.79 -10.67
C ILE A 254 17.12 -13.24 -10.73
N ARG A 255 18.08 -13.55 -11.62
CA ARG A 255 18.65 -14.90 -11.70
C ARG A 255 19.50 -15.29 -10.49
N THR A 256 19.96 -14.30 -9.71
CA THR A 256 20.79 -14.49 -8.52
C THR A 256 19.93 -14.67 -7.26
N ALA A 257 18.71 -14.16 -7.28
CA ALA A 257 17.76 -14.29 -6.18
C ALA A 257 17.28 -15.74 -6.00
#